data_e1c7d6481e1c69717f8640aa1943d3bf
#
_entry.id   e1c7d6481e1c69717f8640aa1943d3bf
#
_cell.length_a   1.000
_cell.length_b   1.000
_cell.length_c   1.000
_cell.angle_alpha   90.00
_cell.angle_beta   90.00
_cell.angle_gamma   90.00
#
_symmetry.space_group_name_H-M   'P 1'
#
loop_
_entity.id
_entity.type
_entity.pdbx_description
1 polymer ?
#
loop_
_entity_poly.entity_id
_entity_poly.type
_entity_poly.pdbx_seq_one_letter_code
_entity_poly.pdbx_strand_id
1 'polypeptide(L)'
;MAFGLTPAGTITKQATGVVSTRRIGVNNGVNVSKGNVVYLQVDGFVTIASSADDGGFAVALEPGNNTAGSDGDVSIPIAVGGHYVTVVSTGTISPGERVKIGATAGQVAAATTTEAESKIVGTYWGKEGGKVVKSTTSADSYKESFTDQADFVPVNCGAGDVIEVELKK
;
A
#
# COMPACT_ATOMS: atom_id res chain seq x y z
N MET A 1 -14.99 -16.47 15.77
CA MET A 1 -15.33 -15.37 14.87
C MET A 1 -14.11 -15.09 14.02
N ALA A 2 -14.19 -15.31 12.74
CA ALA A 2 -13.10 -14.92 11.84
C ALA A 2 -13.19 -13.42 11.65
N PHE A 3 -12.24 -12.67 12.15
CA PHE A 3 -12.11 -11.27 11.83
C PHE A 3 -11.66 -11.17 10.37
N GLY A 4 -12.46 -10.49 9.58
CA GLY A 4 -12.10 -10.26 8.18
C GLY A 4 -10.78 -9.49 8.10
N LEU A 5 -9.88 -9.96 7.27
CA LEU A 5 -8.65 -9.24 6.98
C LEU A 5 -9.01 -7.91 6.33
N THR A 6 -8.31 -6.85 6.73
CA THR A 6 -8.46 -5.55 6.08
C THR A 6 -8.01 -5.67 4.62
N PRO A 7 -8.89 -5.41 3.65
CA PRO A 7 -8.51 -5.52 2.24
C PRO A 7 -7.47 -4.45 1.87
N ALA A 8 -6.65 -4.75 0.87
CA ALA A 8 -5.72 -3.77 0.31
C ALA A 8 -6.46 -2.51 -0.17
N GLY A 9 -5.80 -1.36 -0.15
CA GLY A 9 -6.41 -0.07 -0.50
C GLY A 9 -7.37 0.48 0.55
N THR A 10 -7.24 0.08 1.79
CA THR A 10 -8.00 0.64 2.91
C THR A 10 -7.14 1.63 3.68
N ILE A 11 -7.65 2.85 3.90
CA ILE A 11 -7.00 3.80 4.81
C ILE A 11 -7.33 3.37 6.23
N THR A 12 -6.30 3.04 6.98
CA THR A 12 -6.41 2.62 8.38
C THR A 12 -6.23 3.79 9.34
N LYS A 13 -5.46 4.79 8.92
CA LYS A 13 -5.27 6.03 9.64
C LYS A 13 -5.05 7.19 8.69
N GLN A 14 -5.78 8.27 8.89
CA GLN A 14 -5.63 9.49 8.09
C GLN A 14 -4.49 10.36 8.60
N ALA A 15 -3.78 10.99 7.67
CA ALA A 15 -2.80 12.00 8.01
C ALA A 15 -3.48 13.25 8.58
N THR A 16 -2.91 13.80 9.64
CA THR A 16 -3.40 15.03 10.25
C THR A 16 -3.04 16.23 9.38
N GLY A 17 -4.01 17.08 9.08
CA GLY A 17 -3.79 18.34 8.33
C GLY A 17 -3.59 18.17 6.82
N VAL A 18 -3.83 16.97 6.27
CA VAL A 18 -3.75 16.70 4.83
C VAL A 18 -5.13 16.37 4.28
N VAL A 19 -5.40 16.74 3.03
CA VAL A 19 -6.59 16.28 2.31
C VAL A 19 -6.56 14.75 2.26
N SER A 20 -7.61 14.12 2.75
CA SER A 20 -7.63 12.69 3.00
C SER A 20 -7.49 11.84 1.74
N THR A 21 -8.07 12.28 0.63
CA THR A 21 -8.01 11.56 -0.65
C THR A 21 -8.04 12.55 -1.81
N ARG A 22 -7.51 12.11 -2.95
CA ARG A 22 -7.65 12.80 -4.23
C ARG A 22 -8.29 11.87 -5.24
N ARG A 23 -9.07 12.42 -6.15
CA ARG A 23 -9.43 11.70 -7.39
C ARG A 23 -8.45 12.07 -8.48
N ILE A 24 -8.02 11.08 -9.24
CA ILE A 24 -7.05 11.25 -10.32
C ILE A 24 -7.43 10.37 -11.50
N GLY A 25 -7.16 10.86 -12.70
CA GLY A 25 -7.42 10.12 -13.94
C GLY A 25 -6.42 8.96 -14.12
N VAL A 26 -6.89 7.87 -14.67
CA VAL A 26 -6.09 6.69 -15.02
C VAL A 26 -5.67 6.78 -16.49
N ASN A 27 -4.42 6.46 -16.78
CA ASN A 27 -3.92 6.42 -18.15
C ASN A 27 -4.67 5.38 -19.00
N ASN A 28 -4.71 5.65 -20.29
CA ASN A 28 -5.17 4.71 -21.31
C ASN A 28 -4.40 3.38 -21.21
N GLY A 29 -5.09 2.29 -21.43
CA GLY A 29 -4.51 0.93 -21.42
C GLY A 29 -4.26 0.36 -20.02
N VAL A 30 -4.56 1.09 -18.95
CA VAL A 30 -4.27 0.70 -17.58
C VAL A 30 -5.51 0.16 -16.87
N ASN A 31 -5.34 -0.96 -16.18
CA ASN A 31 -6.34 -1.56 -15.30
C ASN A 31 -5.79 -1.58 -13.87
N VAL A 32 -6.24 -0.65 -13.04
CA VAL A 32 -5.82 -0.51 -11.64
C VAL A 32 -6.73 -1.33 -10.75
N SER A 33 -6.14 -2.14 -9.88
CA SER A 33 -6.88 -2.83 -8.80
C SER A 33 -6.83 -2.01 -7.52
N LYS A 34 -7.85 -2.14 -6.69
CA LYS A 34 -7.85 -1.58 -5.35
C LYS A 34 -6.63 -2.09 -4.57
N GLY A 35 -5.90 -1.19 -3.92
CA GLY A 35 -4.68 -1.51 -3.17
C GLY A 35 -3.40 -1.53 -3.99
N ASN A 36 -3.47 -1.33 -5.32
CA ASN A 36 -2.26 -1.11 -6.09
C ASN A 36 -1.59 0.20 -5.68
N VAL A 37 -0.27 0.17 -5.54
CA VAL A 37 0.52 1.39 -5.56
C VAL A 37 0.51 1.91 -6.99
N VAL A 38 0.14 3.17 -7.15
CA VAL A 38 0.10 3.87 -8.43
C VAL A 38 1.15 4.96 -8.47
N TYR A 39 1.59 5.31 -9.66
CA TYR A 39 2.58 6.33 -9.93
C TYR A 39 1.95 7.47 -10.73
N LEU A 40 2.13 8.70 -10.24
CA LEU A 40 1.69 9.91 -10.94
C LEU A 40 2.71 10.28 -12.00
N GLN A 41 2.31 10.22 -13.25
CA GLN A 41 3.12 10.60 -14.38
C GLN A 41 3.15 12.12 -14.62
N VAL A 42 4.08 12.57 -15.43
CA VAL A 42 4.26 13.99 -15.74
C VAL A 42 3.08 14.61 -16.51
N ASP A 43 2.27 13.79 -17.16
CA ASP A 43 1.04 14.20 -17.86
C ASP A 43 -0.15 14.41 -16.89
N GLY A 44 0.02 14.07 -15.60
CA GLY A 44 -1.00 14.26 -14.58
C GLY A 44 -1.94 13.07 -14.38
N PHE A 45 -1.72 11.97 -15.07
CA PHE A 45 -2.49 10.74 -14.91
C PHE A 45 -1.70 9.68 -14.13
N VAL A 46 -2.39 8.65 -13.64
CA VAL A 46 -1.73 7.55 -12.92
C VAL A 46 -1.68 6.28 -13.73
N THR A 47 -0.59 5.55 -13.51
CA THR A 47 -0.40 4.17 -13.94
C THR A 47 -0.07 3.29 -12.73
N ILE A 48 -0.05 1.96 -12.89
CA ILE A 48 0.44 1.06 -11.83
C ILE A 48 1.94 1.29 -11.66
N ALA A 49 2.37 1.54 -10.44
CA ALA A 49 3.78 1.80 -10.16
C ALA A 49 4.64 0.57 -10.43
N SER A 50 5.79 0.78 -11.03
CA SER A 50 6.82 -0.22 -11.31
C SER A 50 8.10 0.10 -10.51
N SER A 51 9.01 -0.85 -10.45
CA SER A 51 10.32 -0.66 -9.80
C SER A 51 11.21 0.38 -10.50
N ALA A 52 10.87 0.74 -11.74
CA ALA A 52 11.58 1.79 -12.49
C ALA A 52 11.17 3.20 -12.08
N ASP A 53 9.98 3.38 -11.49
CA ASP A 53 9.42 4.70 -11.19
C ASP A 53 10.09 5.35 -9.97
N ASP A 54 10.12 6.69 -9.97
CA ASP A 54 10.76 7.51 -8.96
C ASP A 54 9.81 8.57 -8.41
N GLY A 55 9.42 8.44 -7.14
CA GLY A 55 8.53 9.40 -6.47
C GLY A 55 7.08 9.35 -6.96
N GLY A 56 6.26 10.28 -6.52
CA GLY A 56 4.87 10.39 -6.97
C GLY A 56 3.98 9.19 -6.66
N PHE A 57 4.32 8.39 -5.65
CA PHE A 57 3.57 7.19 -5.27
C PHE A 57 2.31 7.53 -4.46
N ALA A 58 1.25 6.81 -4.77
CA ALA A 58 -0.01 6.83 -4.04
C ALA A 58 -0.61 5.42 -4.04
N VAL A 59 -1.71 5.21 -3.34
CA VAL A 59 -2.39 3.90 -3.32
C VAL A 59 -3.83 4.06 -3.80
N ALA A 60 -4.24 3.21 -4.72
CA ALA A 60 -5.60 3.17 -5.24
C ALA A 60 -6.58 2.64 -4.17
N LEU A 61 -7.62 3.42 -3.88
CA LEU A 61 -8.66 3.08 -2.90
C LEU A 61 -9.85 2.36 -3.54
N GLU A 62 -9.97 2.48 -4.86
CA GLU A 62 -10.98 1.80 -5.68
C GLU A 62 -10.33 1.27 -6.97
N PRO A 63 -10.92 0.26 -7.60
CA PRO A 63 -10.44 -0.19 -8.90
C PRO A 63 -10.82 0.81 -10.00
N GLY A 64 -10.01 0.83 -11.08
CA GLY A 64 -10.29 1.63 -12.27
C GLY A 64 -9.77 0.94 -13.52
N ASN A 65 -10.66 0.57 -14.42
CA ASN A 65 -10.30 -0.06 -15.69
C ASN A 65 -10.44 0.95 -16.84
N ASN A 66 -9.31 1.43 -17.35
CA ASN A 66 -9.22 2.33 -18.49
C ASN A 66 -8.51 1.70 -19.70
N THR A 67 -8.69 0.40 -19.89
CA THR A 67 -8.02 -0.35 -20.96
C THR A 67 -8.48 0.01 -22.37
N ALA A 68 -9.65 0.63 -22.53
CA ALA A 68 -10.26 0.97 -23.81
C ALA A 68 -10.62 2.46 -23.95
N GLY A 69 -10.36 3.28 -22.93
CA GLY A 69 -10.66 4.72 -22.93
C GLY A 69 -9.49 5.59 -23.33
N SER A 70 -9.68 6.89 -23.33
CA SER A 70 -8.61 7.87 -23.38
C SER A 70 -8.06 8.18 -21.97
N ASP A 71 -6.92 8.89 -21.91
CA ASP A 71 -6.37 9.29 -20.62
C ASP A 71 -7.39 10.09 -19.81
N GLY A 72 -7.62 9.67 -18.58
CA GLY A 72 -8.53 10.34 -17.67
C GLY A 72 -10.01 9.99 -17.81
N ASP A 73 -10.43 9.17 -18.77
CA ASP A 73 -11.84 8.75 -18.93
C ASP A 73 -12.32 7.99 -17.68
N VAL A 74 -11.42 7.32 -16.99
CA VAL A 74 -11.66 6.70 -15.70
C VAL A 74 -10.87 7.44 -14.63
N SER A 75 -11.49 7.76 -13.51
CA SER A 75 -10.83 8.37 -12.36
C SER A 75 -11.05 7.54 -11.09
N ILE A 76 -10.02 7.46 -10.27
CA ILE A 76 -10.04 6.70 -9.01
C ILE A 76 -9.64 7.58 -7.84
N PRO A 77 -10.18 7.33 -6.63
CA PRO A 77 -9.67 7.94 -5.42
C PRO A 77 -8.34 7.28 -5.04
N ILE A 78 -7.38 8.09 -4.61
CA ILE A 78 -6.06 7.67 -4.16
C ILE A 78 -5.76 8.18 -2.76
N ALA A 79 -5.02 7.39 -1.98
CA ALA A 79 -4.38 7.83 -0.75
C ALA A 79 -2.98 8.36 -1.07
N VAL A 80 -2.66 9.54 -0.55
CA VAL A 80 -1.37 10.21 -0.74
C VAL A 80 -0.54 10.21 0.55
N GLY A 81 0.66 10.74 0.50
CA GLY A 81 1.62 10.71 1.59
C GLY A 81 1.11 11.10 2.97
N GLY A 82 1.61 10.43 3.99
CA GLY A 82 1.23 10.59 5.39
C GLY A 82 0.06 9.71 5.85
N HIS A 83 -0.70 9.08 4.93
CA HIS A 83 -1.73 8.12 5.28
C HIS A 83 -1.14 6.75 5.61
N TYR A 84 -1.80 6.07 6.54
CA TYR A 84 -1.60 4.64 6.73
C TYR A 84 -2.61 3.90 5.86
N VAL A 85 -2.13 3.06 4.98
CA VAL A 85 -2.96 2.37 3.99
C VAL A 85 -2.47 0.95 3.77
N THR A 86 -3.39 0.06 3.44
CA THR A 86 -3.06 -1.34 3.21
C THR A 86 -2.67 -1.59 1.75
N VAL A 87 -1.57 -2.32 1.56
CA VAL A 87 -1.02 -2.72 0.27
C VAL A 87 -0.59 -4.19 0.33
N VAL A 88 -0.33 -4.79 -0.82
CA VAL A 88 0.15 -6.18 -0.90
C VAL A 88 1.66 -6.21 -0.95
N SER A 89 2.29 -7.08 -0.14
CA SER A 89 3.73 -7.32 -0.18
C SER A 89 4.10 -8.40 -1.19
N THR A 90 5.30 -8.30 -1.77
CA THR A 90 5.86 -9.33 -2.67
C THR A 90 6.87 -10.23 -1.98
N GLY A 91 7.18 -9.98 -0.72
CA GLY A 91 8.20 -10.73 0.02
C GLY A 91 8.16 -10.44 1.51
N THR A 92 9.18 -10.89 2.20
CA THR A 92 9.34 -10.65 3.64
C THR A 92 9.75 -9.21 3.89
N ILE A 93 9.03 -8.53 4.79
CA ILE A 93 9.35 -7.19 5.27
C ILE A 93 9.26 -7.21 6.78
N SER A 94 10.27 -6.68 7.45
CA SER A 94 10.29 -6.56 8.91
C SER A 94 9.67 -5.24 9.37
N PRO A 95 9.03 -5.22 10.56
CA PRO A 95 8.51 -3.97 11.12
C PRO A 95 9.57 -2.89 11.23
N GLY A 96 9.25 -1.67 10.83
CA GLY A 96 10.15 -0.53 10.79
C GLY A 96 10.94 -0.42 9.48
N GLU A 97 10.92 -1.41 8.61
CA GLU A 97 11.59 -1.32 7.30
C GLU A 97 10.85 -0.39 6.35
N ARG A 98 11.64 0.31 5.56
CA ARG A 98 11.13 1.08 4.43
C ARG A 98 10.74 0.14 3.30
N VAL A 99 9.74 0.53 2.54
CA VAL A 99 9.23 -0.25 1.41
C VAL A 99 9.34 0.52 0.10
N LYS A 100 9.61 -0.23 -0.95
CA LYS A 100 9.66 0.22 -2.35
C LYS A 100 8.74 -0.64 -3.20
N ILE A 101 8.58 -0.29 -4.48
CA ILE A 101 7.88 -1.18 -5.40
C ILE A 101 8.66 -2.48 -5.59
N GLY A 102 7.95 -3.59 -5.44
CA GLY A 102 8.50 -4.92 -5.57
C GLY A 102 8.62 -5.42 -7.02
N ALA A 103 8.88 -6.70 -7.18
CA ALA A 103 8.97 -7.33 -8.51
C ALA A 103 7.61 -7.34 -9.24
N THR A 104 6.51 -7.36 -8.50
CA THR A 104 5.16 -7.23 -9.07
C THR A 104 4.74 -5.76 -9.03
N ALA A 105 4.36 -5.21 -10.18
CA ALA A 105 3.89 -3.83 -10.29
C ALA A 105 2.70 -3.57 -9.34
N GLY A 106 2.69 -2.42 -8.70
CA GLY A 106 1.66 -2.01 -7.74
C GLY A 106 1.74 -2.68 -6.37
N GLN A 107 2.72 -3.54 -6.12
CA GLN A 107 2.96 -4.20 -4.83
C GLN A 107 4.31 -3.78 -4.25
N VAL A 108 4.48 -3.94 -2.94
CA VAL A 108 5.67 -3.47 -2.24
C VAL A 108 6.59 -4.59 -1.77
N ALA A 109 7.88 -4.26 -1.64
CA ALA A 109 8.93 -5.12 -1.07
C ALA A 109 9.76 -4.30 -0.08
N ALA A 110 10.58 -4.97 0.74
CA ALA A 110 11.55 -4.31 1.58
C ALA A 110 12.54 -3.49 0.73
N ALA A 111 12.79 -2.27 1.12
CA ALA A 111 13.83 -1.45 0.53
C ALA A 111 15.18 -1.80 1.14
N THR A 112 16.25 -1.71 0.35
CA THR A 112 17.62 -1.83 0.89
C THR A 112 18.00 -0.57 1.66
N THR A 113 19.01 -0.67 2.53
CA THR A 113 19.50 0.49 3.29
C THR A 113 20.10 1.59 2.41
N THR A 114 20.52 1.23 1.20
CA THR A 114 21.10 2.14 0.20
C THR A 114 20.11 2.56 -0.89
N GLU A 115 18.85 2.19 -0.75
CA GLU A 115 17.81 2.56 -1.74
C GLU A 115 17.65 4.08 -1.81
N ALA A 116 17.55 4.60 -3.03
CA ALA A 116 17.32 6.03 -3.24
C ALA A 116 15.98 6.47 -2.60
N GLU A 117 15.95 7.64 -1.99
CA GLU A 117 14.75 8.17 -1.34
C GLU A 117 13.57 8.31 -2.31
N SER A 118 13.82 8.57 -3.59
CA SER A 118 12.79 8.63 -4.62
C SER A 118 12.08 7.30 -4.88
N LYS A 119 12.71 6.17 -4.55
CA LYS A 119 12.15 4.82 -4.69
C LYS A 119 11.27 4.41 -3.50
N ILE A 120 11.33 5.13 -2.40
CA ILE A 120 10.64 4.76 -1.17
C ILE A 120 9.15 5.13 -1.28
N VAL A 121 8.30 4.15 -1.11
CA VAL A 121 6.83 4.28 -1.03
C VAL A 121 6.42 4.69 0.38
N GLY A 122 7.03 4.09 1.40
CA GLY A 122 6.66 4.34 2.78
C GLY A 122 7.41 3.45 3.78
N THR A 123 6.83 3.27 4.94
CA THR A 123 7.38 2.46 6.04
C THR A 123 6.34 1.45 6.52
N TYR A 124 6.76 0.20 6.71
CA TYR A 124 5.95 -0.85 7.33
C TYR A 124 6.17 -0.85 8.83
N TRP A 125 5.11 -0.64 9.62
CA TRP A 125 5.21 -0.58 11.07
C TRP A 125 4.86 -1.88 11.79
N GLY A 126 4.36 -2.90 11.07
CA GLY A 126 4.05 -4.22 11.60
C GLY A 126 2.70 -4.34 12.29
N LYS A 127 2.12 -3.24 12.73
CA LYS A 127 0.81 -3.22 13.40
C LYS A 127 0.21 -1.82 13.43
N GLU A 128 -1.11 -1.75 13.53
CA GLU A 128 -1.82 -0.51 13.85
C GLU A 128 -2.90 -0.78 14.90
N GLY A 129 -3.07 0.16 15.84
CA GLY A 129 -4.17 0.14 16.80
C GLY A 129 -4.32 -1.17 17.57
N GLY A 130 -3.22 -1.90 17.78
CA GLY A 130 -3.24 -3.23 18.36
C GLY A 130 -3.45 -4.37 17.37
N LYS A 131 -3.65 -4.07 16.10
CA LYS A 131 -3.76 -5.09 15.04
C LYS A 131 -2.40 -5.48 14.51
N VAL A 132 -2.15 -6.77 14.46
CA VAL A 132 -1.04 -7.32 13.70
C VAL A 132 -1.58 -7.71 12.32
N VAL A 133 -1.16 -7.01 11.28
CA VAL A 133 -1.51 -7.38 9.91
C VAL A 133 -0.52 -8.43 9.47
N LYS A 134 -0.98 -9.65 9.32
CA LYS A 134 -0.17 -10.80 8.94
C LYS A 134 -0.86 -11.64 7.86
N SER A 135 -0.11 -12.55 7.29
CA SER A 135 -0.44 -13.46 6.22
C SER A 135 -1.83 -14.09 6.32
N THR A 136 -2.51 -14.13 5.20
CA THR A 136 -3.78 -14.86 5.04
C THR A 136 -3.58 -16.36 4.90
N THR A 137 -2.35 -16.82 4.74
CA THR A 137 -2.05 -18.22 4.40
C THR A 137 -1.80 -19.11 5.59
N SER A 138 -1.65 -18.56 6.80
CA SER A 138 -1.45 -19.33 8.03
C SER A 138 -2.53 -18.98 9.05
N ALA A 139 -3.29 -19.99 9.48
CA ALA A 139 -4.36 -19.83 10.46
C ALA A 139 -3.86 -19.30 11.82
N ASP A 140 -2.59 -19.53 12.14
CA ASP A 140 -1.96 -19.10 13.39
C ASP A 140 -1.34 -17.71 13.31
N SER A 141 -1.42 -17.09 12.17
CA SER A 141 -0.66 -15.89 11.89
C SER A 141 -1.37 -14.60 12.26
N TYR A 142 -2.65 -14.65 12.51
CA TYR A 142 -3.45 -13.50 12.83
C TYR A 142 -3.92 -13.57 14.28
N LYS A 143 -3.27 -12.77 15.12
CA LYS A 143 -3.77 -12.52 16.47
C LYS A 143 -4.26 -11.09 16.56
N GLU A 144 -5.53 -10.95 16.78
CA GLU A 144 -6.15 -9.73 17.22
C GLU A 144 -6.36 -9.85 18.71
N SER A 145 -5.50 -9.25 19.51
CA SER A 145 -5.70 -9.18 20.97
C SER A 145 -5.62 -7.73 21.40
N PHE A 146 -6.69 -7.26 22.01
CA PHE A 146 -6.75 -5.93 22.60
C PHE A 146 -6.53 -5.96 24.11
N THR A 147 -6.38 -7.14 24.68
CA THR A 147 -6.41 -7.34 26.13
C THR A 147 -5.04 -7.60 26.75
N ASP A 148 -4.07 -7.99 25.94
CA ASP A 148 -2.73 -8.29 26.45
C ASP A 148 -1.65 -7.67 25.55
N GLN A 149 -0.89 -6.74 26.12
CA GLN A 149 0.21 -6.09 25.40
C GLN A 149 1.34 -7.04 25.00
N ALA A 150 1.47 -8.17 25.67
CA ALA A 150 2.46 -9.19 25.34
C ALA A 150 2.20 -9.82 23.95
N ASP A 151 0.96 -9.75 23.46
CA ASP A 151 0.57 -10.28 22.15
C ASP A 151 0.89 -9.33 20.99
N PHE A 152 1.30 -8.11 21.27
CA PHE A 152 1.70 -7.14 20.24
C PHE A 152 3.16 -7.33 19.83
N VAL A 153 3.49 -8.50 19.34
CA VAL A 153 4.80 -8.76 18.79
C VAL A 153 4.81 -8.25 17.34
N PRO A 154 5.71 -7.33 16.99
CA PRO A 154 5.90 -6.95 15.58
C PRO A 154 6.24 -8.19 14.77
N VAL A 155 5.54 -8.42 13.67
CA VAL A 155 5.73 -9.62 12.85
C VAL A 155 6.19 -9.24 11.46
N ASN A 156 7.12 -10.01 10.94
CA ASN A 156 7.47 -9.96 9.54
C ASN A 156 6.27 -10.39 8.69
N CYS A 157 6.02 -9.68 7.61
CA CYS A 157 5.09 -10.15 6.60
C CYS A 157 5.77 -11.11 5.63
N GLY A 158 4.99 -11.79 4.82
CA GLY A 158 5.44 -12.63 3.72
C GLY A 158 4.82 -12.21 2.38
N ALA A 159 5.23 -12.86 1.32
CA ALA A 159 4.69 -12.59 -0.02
C ALA A 159 3.18 -12.84 -0.07
N GLY A 160 2.44 -11.93 -0.66
CA GLY A 160 0.98 -11.97 -0.77
C GLY A 160 0.24 -11.44 0.45
N ASP A 161 0.93 -11.06 1.51
CA ASP A 161 0.30 -10.47 2.68
C ASP A 161 -0.21 -9.06 2.38
N VAL A 162 -1.38 -8.75 2.94
CA VAL A 162 -1.88 -7.37 3.00
C VAL A 162 -1.31 -6.72 4.24
N ILE A 163 -0.52 -5.69 4.04
CA ILE A 163 0.21 -5.00 5.10
C ILE A 163 -0.17 -3.52 5.16
N GLU A 164 -0.06 -2.94 6.33
CA GLU A 164 -0.22 -1.51 6.53
C GLU A 164 1.12 -0.78 6.34
N VAL A 165 1.09 0.26 5.53
CA VAL A 165 2.23 1.10 5.24
C VAL A 165 1.87 2.55 5.51
N GLU A 166 2.73 3.28 6.24
CA GLU A 166 2.68 4.73 6.30
C GLU A 166 3.32 5.27 5.03
N LEU A 167 2.52 5.90 4.17
CA LEU A 167 3.00 6.48 2.92
C LEU A 167 3.94 7.64 3.20
N LYS A 168 5.04 7.70 2.44
CA LYS A 168 6.02 8.78 2.52
C LYS A 168 5.35 10.12 2.17
N LYS A 169 5.61 11.12 2.99
CA LYS A 169 5.21 12.52 2.74
C LYS A 169 6.04 13.15 1.64
#